data_f14d302a64f1ad68662b99bdfb63bc93
#
_entry.id   f14d302a64f1ad68662b99bdfb63bc93
#
_cell.length_a   1.000
_cell.length_b   1.000
_cell.length_c   1.000
_cell.angle_alpha   90.00
_cell.angle_beta   90.00
_cell.angle_gamma   90.00
#
_symmetry.space_group_name_H-M   'P 1'
#
loop_
_entity.id
_entity.type
_entity.pdbx_description
1 polymer ?
#
loop_
_entity_poly.entity_id
_entity_poly.type
_entity_poly.pdbx_seq_one_letter_code
_entity_poly.pdbx_strand_id
1 'polypeptide(L)'
;MDSVEILFIVALAVLLGWSVAVAISRGRAIDRLRDATGASDADDVERMVRKAIEDADDARWHAEQTGHDTDYLTELLPAGVVRLKDDLTVEFANSAAHVMLERKPGTMAGRSALEAFIDARIEGIARSAMESGSANGEVTVRSQSGATVTVRARRSPVAGVWLVLEDVSELRRLQRMRAEFIDNLSHALRTPLTTISLLAETAARDAESASPRLRDRISKIEIETGHLTQMVNELLDLSRIESGTVQLMLDDVDLVRLARNTAERLRLFAERQGLTIDLDVPDRVSPVRGDEDRLGQVLVNLLHNAVKFSPDGGRIVVGVREDQGEVRVWVRDPGIGVPYADLARIFERFYKVDRARVRGRGGTGLGLSICRHVVESHGGRIWAESEDGSGSTFILVLPQAGQGGPVE
;
A
#
# COMPACT_ATOMS: atom_id res chain seq x y z
N MET A 1 -2.44 -34.65 15.21
CA MET A 1 -3.66 -35.44 15.42
C MET A 1 -4.83 -34.47 15.39
N ASP A 2 -5.78 -34.71 14.50
CA ASP A 2 -6.94 -33.81 14.34
C ASP A 2 -7.88 -33.94 15.53
N SER A 3 -8.51 -32.83 15.94
CA SER A 3 -9.49 -32.79 17.04
C SER A 3 -10.61 -33.85 16.87
N VAL A 4 -10.88 -34.27 15.63
CA VAL A 4 -11.81 -35.35 15.27
C VAL A 4 -11.27 -36.72 15.67
N GLU A 5 -9.97 -36.95 15.51
CA GLU A 5 -9.32 -38.20 15.94
C GLU A 5 -9.31 -38.34 17.47
N ILE A 6 -9.08 -37.21 18.18
CA ILE A 6 -9.12 -37.20 19.69
C ILE A 6 -10.56 -37.46 20.16
N LEU A 7 -11.57 -36.84 19.53
CA LEU A 7 -12.98 -37.06 19.88
C LEU A 7 -13.41 -38.51 19.58
N PHE A 8 -12.89 -39.08 18.49
CA PHE A 8 -13.15 -40.48 18.13
C PHE A 8 -12.50 -41.47 19.11
N ILE A 9 -11.27 -41.19 19.53
CA ILE A 9 -10.55 -42.01 20.54
C ILE A 9 -11.23 -41.93 21.92
N VAL A 10 -11.66 -40.74 22.35
CA VAL A 10 -12.40 -40.56 23.62
C VAL A 10 -13.76 -41.24 23.58
N ALA A 11 -14.51 -41.07 22.46
CA ALA A 11 -15.80 -41.74 22.27
C ALA A 11 -15.63 -43.29 22.24
N LEU A 12 -14.58 -43.77 21.59
CA LEU A 12 -14.26 -45.17 21.52
C LEU A 12 -13.84 -45.72 22.89
N ALA A 13 -13.06 -44.98 23.70
CA ALA A 13 -12.63 -45.33 25.05
C ALA A 13 -13.82 -45.38 26.04
N VAL A 14 -14.77 -44.40 25.92
CA VAL A 14 -16.01 -44.38 26.73
C VAL A 14 -16.94 -45.53 26.35
N LEU A 15 -17.10 -45.83 25.07
CA LEU A 15 -17.89 -46.96 24.56
C LEU A 15 -17.28 -48.30 24.93
N LEU A 16 -15.94 -48.44 24.88
CA LEU A 16 -15.21 -49.60 25.31
C LEU A 16 -15.30 -49.78 26.84
N GLY A 17 -15.13 -48.73 27.62
CA GLY A 17 -15.28 -48.75 29.07
C GLY A 17 -16.70 -49.15 29.52
N TRP A 18 -17.73 -48.60 28.85
CA TRP A 18 -19.13 -48.98 29.12
C TRP A 18 -19.44 -50.39 28.64
N SER A 19 -18.89 -50.79 27.47
CA SER A 19 -19.07 -52.16 26.97
C SER A 19 -18.34 -53.21 27.83
N VAL A 20 -17.17 -52.86 28.41
CA VAL A 20 -16.43 -53.69 29.35
C VAL A 20 -17.24 -53.85 30.66
N ALA A 21 -17.82 -52.80 31.22
CA ALA A 21 -18.67 -52.85 32.42
C ALA A 21 -19.91 -53.70 32.24
N VAL A 22 -20.53 -53.60 31.04
CA VAL A 22 -21.70 -54.46 30.64
C VAL A 22 -21.27 -55.89 30.34
N ALA A 23 -20.05 -56.13 29.85
CA ALA A 23 -19.52 -57.45 29.49
C ALA A 23 -19.09 -58.28 30.70
N ILE A 24 -18.57 -57.64 31.74
CA ILE A 24 -18.29 -58.28 33.02
C ILE A 24 -19.57 -58.89 33.65
N SER A 25 -20.74 -58.27 33.36
CA SER A 25 -22.04 -58.77 33.83
C SER A 25 -22.64 -59.91 32.97
N ARG A 26 -22.11 -60.22 31.80
CA ARG A 26 -22.75 -61.19 30.84
C ARG A 26 -21.79 -62.11 30.05
N GLY A 27 -20.56 -62.33 30.43
CA GLY A 27 -19.64 -63.39 29.93
C GLY A 27 -19.39 -63.52 28.42
N ARG A 28 -20.23 -62.98 27.55
CA ARG A 28 -20.17 -63.14 26.09
C ARG A 28 -19.52 -61.98 25.31
N ALA A 29 -19.17 -60.92 26.00
CA ALA A 29 -18.59 -59.75 25.30
C ALA A 29 -17.03 -59.76 25.40
N ILE A 30 -16.47 -60.50 26.37
CA ILE A 30 -15.00 -60.66 26.47
C ILE A 30 -14.46 -61.38 25.23
N ASP A 31 -15.16 -62.40 24.72
CA ASP A 31 -14.71 -63.13 23.52
C ASP A 31 -14.72 -62.22 22.28
N ARG A 32 -15.69 -61.32 22.16
CA ARG A 32 -15.76 -60.36 21.00
C ARG A 32 -14.70 -59.26 21.08
N LEU A 33 -14.36 -58.82 22.29
CA LEU A 33 -13.28 -57.86 22.50
C LEU A 33 -11.92 -58.50 22.27
N ARG A 34 -11.77 -59.75 22.63
CA ARG A 34 -10.58 -60.56 22.37
C ARG A 34 -10.32 -60.72 20.85
N ASP A 35 -11.35 -61.03 20.09
CA ASP A 35 -11.24 -61.14 18.65
C ASP A 35 -10.96 -59.79 17.96
N ALA A 36 -11.47 -58.67 18.48
CA ALA A 36 -11.30 -57.33 17.94
C ALA A 36 -9.96 -56.69 18.32
N THR A 37 -9.36 -56.98 19.44
CA THR A 37 -8.14 -56.37 19.97
C THR A 37 -6.89 -57.25 19.85
N GLY A 38 -7.05 -58.54 19.55
CA GLY A 38 -5.94 -59.52 19.56
C GLY A 38 -5.35 -59.78 20.96
N ALA A 39 -6.06 -59.38 22.03
CA ALA A 39 -5.60 -59.54 23.40
C ALA A 39 -5.71 -61.02 23.86
N SER A 40 -4.71 -61.50 24.59
CA SER A 40 -4.64 -62.90 24.99
C SER A 40 -5.39 -63.20 26.27
N ASP A 41 -5.69 -62.20 27.13
CA ASP A 41 -6.36 -62.34 28.43
C ASP A 41 -7.19 -61.09 28.78
N ALA A 42 -8.15 -61.24 29.73
CA ALA A 42 -9.00 -60.16 30.23
C ALA A 42 -8.17 -59.01 30.86
N ASP A 43 -7.07 -59.35 31.53
CA ASP A 43 -6.15 -58.39 32.11
C ASP A 43 -5.39 -57.57 31.07
N ASP A 44 -5.18 -58.11 29.89
CA ASP A 44 -4.58 -57.37 28.73
C ASP A 44 -5.56 -56.32 28.17
N VAL A 45 -6.84 -56.69 28.07
CA VAL A 45 -7.90 -55.75 27.65
C VAL A 45 -8.05 -54.61 28.63
N GLU A 46 -8.08 -54.91 29.94
CA GLU A 46 -8.16 -53.88 30.97
C GLU A 46 -6.97 -52.93 30.94
N ARG A 47 -5.74 -53.44 30.75
CA ARG A 47 -4.52 -52.61 30.60
C ARG A 47 -4.55 -51.75 29.37
N MET A 48 -5.00 -52.29 28.23
CA MET A 48 -5.14 -51.51 26.99
C MET A 48 -6.19 -50.40 27.11
N VAL A 49 -7.35 -50.67 27.73
CA VAL A 49 -8.38 -49.67 27.97
C VAL A 49 -7.89 -48.62 28.94
N ARG A 50 -7.24 -48.97 30.01
CA ARG A 50 -6.67 -48.05 30.99
C ARG A 50 -5.61 -47.14 30.35
N LYS A 51 -4.71 -47.72 29.53
CA LYS A 51 -3.71 -46.97 28.79
C LYS A 51 -4.34 -46.02 27.76
N ALA A 52 -5.37 -46.45 27.02
CA ALA A 52 -6.07 -45.58 26.05
C ALA A 52 -6.81 -44.42 26.75
N ILE A 53 -7.32 -44.61 27.94
CA ILE A 53 -7.93 -43.55 28.74
C ILE A 53 -6.83 -42.57 29.24
N GLU A 54 -5.71 -43.07 29.78
CA GLU A 54 -4.58 -42.23 30.18
C GLU A 54 -4.00 -41.43 29.03
N ASP A 55 -3.76 -42.06 27.86
CA ASP A 55 -3.27 -41.37 26.64
C ASP A 55 -4.28 -40.31 26.14
N ALA A 56 -5.60 -40.55 26.26
CA ALA A 56 -6.62 -39.60 25.92
C ALA A 56 -6.73 -38.41 26.88
N ASP A 57 -6.58 -38.68 28.19
CA ASP A 57 -6.57 -37.65 29.22
C ASP A 57 -5.31 -36.77 29.11
N ASP A 58 -4.14 -37.37 28.86
CA ASP A 58 -2.89 -36.64 28.60
C ASP A 58 -2.97 -35.77 27.34
N ALA A 59 -3.53 -36.31 26.25
CA ALA A 59 -3.72 -35.55 25.05
C ALA A 59 -4.69 -34.37 25.25
N ARG A 60 -5.75 -34.56 26.02
CA ARG A 60 -6.70 -33.53 26.40
C ARG A 60 -6.07 -32.45 27.27
N TRP A 61 -5.29 -32.84 28.27
CA TRP A 61 -4.57 -31.93 29.13
C TRP A 61 -3.55 -31.08 28.37
N HIS A 62 -2.78 -31.67 27.46
CA HIS A 62 -1.86 -30.95 26.58
C HIS A 62 -2.58 -29.97 25.62
N ALA A 63 -3.73 -30.37 25.10
CA ALA A 63 -4.53 -29.49 24.24
C ALA A 63 -5.13 -28.30 25.01
N GLU A 64 -5.57 -28.51 26.25
CA GLU A 64 -6.08 -27.46 27.14
C GLU A 64 -4.95 -26.48 27.56
N GLN A 65 -3.76 -27.00 27.92
CA GLN A 65 -2.60 -26.15 28.24
C GLN A 65 -2.16 -25.32 27.05
N THR A 66 -2.04 -25.91 25.86
CA THR A 66 -1.66 -25.18 24.64
C THR A 66 -2.69 -24.09 24.28
N GLY A 67 -3.98 -24.37 24.53
CA GLY A 67 -5.06 -23.38 24.34
C GLY A 67 -4.91 -22.21 25.33
N HIS A 68 -4.69 -22.46 26.59
CA HIS A 68 -4.50 -21.41 27.60
C HIS A 68 -3.25 -20.56 27.36
N ASP A 69 -2.14 -21.16 26.93
CA ASP A 69 -0.92 -20.42 26.61
C ASP A 69 -1.13 -19.51 25.40
N THR A 70 -1.89 -19.97 24.40
CA THR A 70 -2.22 -19.16 23.21
C THR A 70 -3.12 -17.97 23.57
N ASP A 71 -4.14 -18.20 24.39
CA ASP A 71 -5.03 -17.15 24.87
C ASP A 71 -4.25 -16.12 25.72
N TYR A 72 -3.36 -16.57 26.58
CA TYR A 72 -2.51 -15.71 27.39
C TYR A 72 -1.56 -14.86 26.53
N LEU A 73 -0.94 -15.45 25.50
CA LEU A 73 -0.07 -14.72 24.57
C LEU A 73 -0.84 -13.66 23.79
N THR A 74 -2.07 -13.95 23.38
CA THR A 74 -2.91 -12.96 22.65
C THR A 74 -3.36 -11.82 23.54
N GLU A 75 -3.56 -12.06 24.85
CA GLU A 75 -3.88 -11.00 25.84
C GLU A 75 -2.70 -10.04 26.08
N LEU A 76 -1.45 -10.46 25.88
CA LEU A 76 -0.27 -9.59 26.00
C LEU A 76 -0.07 -8.66 24.79
N LEU A 77 -0.75 -8.93 23.68
CA LEU A 77 -0.60 -8.11 22.47
C LEU A 77 -1.37 -6.80 22.62
N PRO A 78 -0.77 -5.66 22.23
CA PRO A 78 -1.48 -4.38 22.17
C PRO A 78 -2.48 -4.31 21.00
N ALA A 79 -2.52 -5.32 20.14
CA ALA A 79 -3.43 -5.45 19.02
C ALA A 79 -4.68 -6.23 19.43
N GLY A 80 -5.84 -5.83 18.92
CA GLY A 80 -7.07 -6.61 19.06
C GLY A 80 -6.98 -7.88 18.23
N VAL A 81 -7.14 -9.04 18.88
CA VAL A 81 -7.16 -10.34 18.19
C VAL A 81 -8.54 -10.94 18.34
N VAL A 82 -9.14 -11.31 17.19
CA VAL A 82 -10.45 -11.94 17.14
C VAL A 82 -10.38 -13.19 16.27
N ARG A 83 -10.98 -14.28 16.72
CA ARG A 83 -11.17 -15.50 15.96
C ARG A 83 -12.65 -15.67 15.63
N LEU A 84 -12.94 -15.87 14.35
CA LEU A 84 -14.28 -16.19 13.85
C LEU A 84 -14.31 -17.64 13.38
N LYS A 85 -15.46 -18.30 13.60
CA LYS A 85 -15.77 -19.60 13.00
C LYS A 85 -16.11 -19.45 11.52
N ASP A 86 -16.32 -20.60 10.84
CA ASP A 86 -16.72 -20.61 9.43
C ASP A 86 -18.08 -19.94 9.16
N ASP A 87 -18.96 -19.87 10.16
CA ASP A 87 -20.25 -19.17 10.12
C ASP A 87 -20.14 -17.68 10.50
N LEU A 88 -18.92 -17.15 10.64
CA LEU A 88 -18.61 -15.79 11.08
C LEU A 88 -19.10 -15.48 12.52
N THR A 89 -19.31 -16.48 13.35
CA THR A 89 -19.55 -16.29 14.79
C THR A 89 -18.24 -16.09 15.52
N VAL A 90 -18.18 -15.12 16.43
CA VAL A 90 -16.98 -14.85 17.26
C VAL A 90 -16.74 -16.01 18.22
N GLU A 91 -15.61 -16.67 18.07
CA GLU A 91 -15.16 -17.73 18.98
C GLU A 91 -14.34 -17.18 20.13
N PHE A 92 -13.44 -16.25 19.82
CA PHE A 92 -12.52 -15.62 20.76
C PHE A 92 -12.32 -14.14 20.41
N ALA A 93 -12.14 -13.31 21.42
CA ALA A 93 -11.69 -11.92 21.31
C ALA A 93 -10.91 -11.53 22.55
N ASN A 94 -9.67 -11.02 22.37
CA ASN A 94 -8.86 -10.57 23.49
C ASN A 94 -9.34 -9.22 24.07
N SER A 95 -8.79 -8.83 25.20
CA SER A 95 -9.14 -7.58 25.89
C SER A 95 -8.90 -6.33 25.02
N ALA A 96 -7.82 -6.32 24.23
CA ALA A 96 -7.53 -5.22 23.31
C ALA A 96 -8.61 -5.05 22.24
N ALA A 97 -9.15 -6.14 21.67
CA ALA A 97 -10.25 -6.08 20.71
C ALA A 97 -11.52 -5.48 21.32
N HIS A 98 -11.83 -5.84 22.58
CA HIS A 98 -12.97 -5.26 23.28
C HIS A 98 -12.82 -3.74 23.48
N VAL A 99 -11.62 -3.29 23.85
CA VAL A 99 -11.32 -1.85 24.03
C VAL A 99 -11.41 -1.11 22.70
N MET A 100 -10.76 -1.59 21.65
CA MET A 100 -10.73 -0.93 20.33
C MET A 100 -12.12 -0.82 19.69
N LEU A 101 -12.99 -1.81 19.94
CA LEU A 101 -14.35 -1.84 19.41
C LEU A 101 -15.38 -1.26 20.39
N GLU A 102 -14.93 -0.69 21.54
CA GLU A 102 -15.76 -0.16 22.62
C GLU A 102 -16.83 -1.15 23.09
N ARG A 103 -16.42 -2.40 23.31
CA ARG A 103 -17.27 -3.48 23.80
C ARG A 103 -16.94 -3.83 25.24
N LYS A 104 -17.94 -4.25 25.97
CA LYS A 104 -17.72 -4.78 27.31
C LYS A 104 -16.99 -6.13 27.20
N PRO A 105 -16.02 -6.41 28.08
CA PRO A 105 -15.33 -7.71 28.10
C PRO A 105 -16.31 -8.88 28.11
N GLY A 106 -16.01 -9.92 27.32
CA GLY A 106 -16.81 -11.14 27.25
C GLY A 106 -18.14 -11.04 26.46
N THR A 107 -18.50 -9.86 25.92
CA THR A 107 -19.80 -9.70 25.23
C THR A 107 -19.76 -10.04 23.74
N MET A 108 -18.60 -10.28 23.17
CA MET A 108 -18.44 -10.55 21.74
C MET A 108 -18.55 -12.05 21.42
N ALA A 109 -18.03 -12.92 22.29
CA ALA A 109 -18.05 -14.37 22.07
C ALA A 109 -19.49 -14.90 21.89
N GLY A 110 -19.66 -15.79 20.90
CA GLY A 110 -20.93 -16.41 20.56
C GLY A 110 -21.88 -15.52 19.72
N ARG A 111 -21.52 -14.28 19.43
CA ARG A 111 -22.30 -13.39 18.55
C ARG A 111 -21.79 -13.47 17.11
N SER A 112 -22.66 -13.14 16.15
CA SER A 112 -22.23 -12.95 14.76
C SER A 112 -21.24 -11.79 14.65
N ALA A 113 -20.38 -11.80 13.66
CA ALA A 113 -19.40 -10.71 13.40
C ALA A 113 -20.11 -9.35 13.29
N LEU A 114 -21.27 -9.29 12.61
CA LEU A 114 -22.04 -8.06 12.46
C LEU A 114 -22.53 -7.50 13.82
N GLU A 115 -23.03 -8.38 14.70
CA GLU A 115 -23.49 -7.98 16.04
C GLU A 115 -22.35 -7.61 16.98
N ALA A 116 -21.22 -8.33 16.87
CA ALA A 116 -20.05 -8.08 17.70
C ALA A 116 -19.35 -6.76 17.32
N PHE A 117 -19.17 -6.50 16.03
CA PHE A 117 -18.41 -5.34 15.55
C PHE A 117 -19.31 -4.11 15.31
N ILE A 118 -20.62 -4.32 15.04
CA ILE A 118 -21.58 -3.28 14.59
C ILE A 118 -21.09 -2.51 13.36
N ASP A 119 -20.22 -3.12 12.57
CA ASP A 119 -19.70 -2.57 11.33
C ASP A 119 -19.60 -3.65 10.25
N ALA A 120 -20.45 -3.52 9.22
CA ALA A 120 -20.51 -4.47 8.12
C ALA A 120 -19.21 -4.53 7.29
N ARG A 121 -18.37 -3.50 7.35
CA ARG A 121 -17.09 -3.46 6.64
C ARG A 121 -16.11 -4.48 7.23
N ILE A 122 -16.05 -4.60 8.57
CA ILE A 122 -15.20 -5.59 9.24
C ILE A 122 -15.67 -7.01 8.90
N GLU A 123 -16.99 -7.24 8.90
CA GLU A 123 -17.54 -8.53 8.45
C GLU A 123 -17.20 -8.81 6.99
N GLY A 124 -17.29 -7.79 6.10
CA GLY A 124 -16.91 -7.91 4.69
C GLY A 124 -15.45 -8.34 4.50
N ILE A 125 -14.52 -7.75 5.26
CA ILE A 125 -13.10 -8.12 5.26
C ILE A 125 -12.92 -9.57 5.72
N ALA A 126 -13.61 -9.99 6.80
CA ALA A 126 -13.56 -11.37 7.27
C ALA A 126 -14.08 -12.37 6.22
N ARG A 127 -15.20 -12.05 5.54
CA ARG A 127 -15.79 -12.86 4.47
C ARG A 127 -14.85 -12.97 3.27
N SER A 128 -14.26 -11.85 2.84
CA SER A 128 -13.26 -11.85 1.77
C SER A 128 -12.05 -12.72 2.12
N ALA A 129 -11.57 -12.68 3.37
CA ALA A 129 -10.47 -13.52 3.81
C ALA A 129 -10.82 -15.02 3.81
N MET A 130 -12.07 -15.38 4.07
CA MET A 130 -12.53 -16.78 3.95
C MET A 130 -12.48 -17.27 2.51
N GLU A 131 -12.80 -16.41 1.54
CA GLU A 131 -12.85 -16.75 0.12
C GLU A 131 -11.46 -16.75 -0.52
N SER A 132 -10.66 -15.69 -0.28
CA SER A 132 -9.36 -15.45 -0.93
C SER A 132 -8.14 -15.89 -0.11
N GLY A 133 -8.35 -16.29 1.16
CA GLY A 133 -7.26 -16.68 2.09
C GLY A 133 -6.76 -15.54 2.97
N SER A 134 -6.78 -14.29 2.50
CA SER A 134 -6.44 -13.11 3.29
C SER A 134 -7.17 -11.88 2.77
N ALA A 135 -7.44 -10.92 3.66
CA ALA A 135 -7.97 -9.61 3.32
C ALA A 135 -7.51 -8.57 4.34
N ASN A 136 -7.44 -7.32 3.93
CA ASN A 136 -7.12 -6.22 4.82
C ASN A 136 -8.02 -5.02 4.51
N GLY A 137 -8.11 -4.09 5.45
CA GLY A 137 -8.84 -2.87 5.25
C GLY A 137 -8.71 -1.93 6.44
N GLU A 138 -9.03 -0.66 6.22
CA GLU A 138 -9.06 0.35 7.26
C GLU A 138 -10.51 0.76 7.51
N VAL A 139 -10.91 0.76 8.77
CA VAL A 139 -12.28 1.03 9.17
C VAL A 139 -12.29 2.06 10.29
N THR A 140 -13.00 3.17 10.09
CA THR A 140 -13.32 4.08 11.20
C THR A 140 -14.51 3.48 11.96
N VAL A 141 -14.26 3.05 13.19
CA VAL A 141 -15.27 2.41 14.04
C VAL A 141 -16.34 3.45 14.37
N ARG A 142 -17.61 3.06 14.26
CA ARG A 142 -18.75 3.88 14.67
C ARG A 142 -18.89 3.84 16.19
N SER A 143 -17.99 4.54 16.87
CA SER A 143 -17.90 4.64 18.31
C SER A 143 -17.81 6.10 18.75
N GLN A 144 -17.90 6.39 20.03
CA GLN A 144 -17.77 7.76 20.56
C GLN A 144 -16.37 8.34 20.29
N SER A 145 -15.35 7.48 20.27
CA SER A 145 -13.97 7.89 19.96
C SER A 145 -13.71 8.13 18.48
N GLY A 146 -14.50 7.53 17.58
CA GLY A 146 -14.26 7.58 16.16
C GLY A 146 -12.91 6.96 15.74
N ALA A 147 -12.43 5.96 16.51
CA ALA A 147 -11.14 5.34 16.29
C ALA A 147 -11.01 4.76 14.88
N THR A 148 -9.85 4.96 14.27
CA THR A 148 -9.51 4.35 12.97
C THR A 148 -8.68 3.11 13.22
N VAL A 149 -9.22 1.95 12.81
CA VAL A 149 -8.64 0.65 13.05
C VAL A 149 -8.27 0.00 11.71
N THR A 150 -7.03 -0.46 11.58
CA THR A 150 -6.64 -1.35 10.49
C THR A 150 -7.03 -2.78 10.86
N VAL A 151 -7.73 -3.45 9.97
CA VAL A 151 -8.18 -4.83 10.12
C VAL A 151 -7.41 -5.70 9.13
N ARG A 152 -6.67 -6.67 9.63
CA ARG A 152 -6.02 -7.71 8.83
C ARG A 152 -6.70 -9.03 9.14
N ALA A 153 -7.27 -9.66 8.13
CA ALA A 153 -7.94 -10.94 8.25
C ALA A 153 -7.17 -12.02 7.49
N ARG A 154 -7.04 -13.19 8.09
CA ARG A 154 -6.41 -14.34 7.46
C ARG A 154 -7.15 -15.62 7.80
N ARG A 155 -7.43 -16.42 6.77
CA ARG A 155 -8.06 -17.72 6.91
C ARG A 155 -7.19 -18.65 7.78
N SER A 156 -7.79 -19.28 8.75
CA SER A 156 -7.12 -20.29 9.59
C SER A 156 -6.86 -21.57 8.78
N PRO A 157 -5.70 -22.24 8.97
CA PRO A 157 -5.44 -23.53 8.33
C PRO A 157 -6.35 -24.64 8.82
N VAL A 158 -6.97 -24.50 10.00
CA VAL A 158 -7.89 -25.51 10.58
C VAL A 158 -9.33 -25.17 10.24
N ALA A 159 -9.83 -24.03 10.71
CA ALA A 159 -11.21 -23.56 10.45
C ALA A 159 -11.34 -22.07 10.82
N GLY A 160 -12.20 -21.33 10.13
CA GLY A 160 -12.52 -19.94 10.42
C GLY A 160 -11.47 -18.94 9.97
N VAL A 161 -11.52 -17.73 10.56
CA VAL A 161 -10.69 -16.57 10.21
C VAL A 161 -10.13 -15.92 11.47
N TRP A 162 -8.86 -15.55 11.44
CA TRP A 162 -8.23 -14.68 12.42
C TRP A 162 -8.26 -13.24 11.94
N LEU A 163 -8.67 -12.33 12.81
CA LEU A 163 -8.57 -10.89 12.57
C LEU A 163 -7.59 -10.29 13.57
N VAL A 164 -6.73 -9.41 13.09
CA VAL A 164 -5.86 -8.56 13.88
C VAL A 164 -6.29 -7.12 13.66
N LEU A 165 -6.60 -6.42 14.75
CA LEU A 165 -7.06 -5.05 14.79
C LEU A 165 -5.95 -4.18 15.37
N GLU A 166 -5.54 -3.14 14.65
CA GLU A 166 -4.53 -2.18 15.12
C GLU A 166 -5.13 -0.78 15.12
N ASP A 167 -5.09 -0.08 16.25
CA ASP A 167 -5.53 1.32 16.34
C ASP A 167 -4.47 2.22 15.70
N VAL A 168 -4.82 2.84 14.59
CA VAL A 168 -3.97 3.77 13.84
C VAL A 168 -4.44 5.22 13.96
N SER A 169 -5.34 5.51 14.91
CA SER A 169 -5.96 6.83 15.07
C SER A 169 -4.94 7.94 15.28
N GLU A 170 -3.97 7.73 16.16
CA GLU A 170 -2.92 8.71 16.43
C GLU A 170 -2.01 8.93 15.21
N LEU A 171 -1.62 7.85 14.53
CA LEU A 171 -0.83 7.92 13.30
C LEU A 171 -1.58 8.71 12.23
N ARG A 172 -2.87 8.42 12.02
CA ARG A 172 -3.72 9.13 11.05
C ARG A 172 -3.95 10.60 11.44
N ARG A 173 -4.06 10.88 12.74
CA ARG A 173 -4.15 12.24 13.24
C ARG A 173 -2.88 13.03 12.96
N LEU A 174 -1.72 12.46 13.26
CA LEU A 174 -0.42 13.09 13.00
C LEU A 174 -0.20 13.34 11.49
N GLN A 175 -0.56 12.38 10.66
CA GLN A 175 -0.50 12.53 9.20
C GLN A 175 -1.40 13.68 8.71
N ARG A 176 -2.65 13.76 9.20
CA ARG A 176 -3.57 14.87 8.86
C ARG A 176 -3.05 16.22 9.32
N MET A 177 -2.59 16.33 10.57
CA MET A 177 -2.01 17.58 11.08
C MET A 177 -0.80 18.03 10.29
N ARG A 178 0.06 17.07 9.88
CA ARG A 178 1.21 17.35 9.01
C ARG A 178 0.76 17.87 7.64
N ALA A 179 -0.26 17.25 7.04
CA ALA A 179 -0.81 17.68 5.76
C ALA A 179 -1.43 19.10 5.85
N GLU A 180 -2.25 19.36 6.86
CA GLU A 180 -2.84 20.69 7.11
C GLU A 180 -1.77 21.76 7.36
N PHE A 181 -0.73 21.44 8.14
CA PHE A 181 0.39 22.36 8.36
C PHE A 181 1.09 22.74 7.06
N ILE A 182 1.38 21.76 6.21
CA ILE A 182 2.07 21.99 4.93
C ILE A 182 1.15 22.77 3.96
N ASP A 183 -0.15 22.45 3.91
CA ASP A 183 -1.11 23.20 3.09
C ASP A 183 -1.20 24.67 3.52
N ASN A 184 -1.35 24.93 4.82
CA ASN A 184 -1.38 26.28 5.40
C ASN A 184 -0.06 27.03 5.15
N LEU A 185 1.10 26.37 5.34
CA LEU A 185 2.39 26.97 5.07
C LEU A 185 2.55 27.37 3.59
N SER A 186 2.08 26.53 2.70
CA SER A 186 2.17 26.79 1.26
C SER A 186 1.24 27.93 0.83
N HIS A 187 0.03 28.01 1.34
CA HIS A 187 -0.82 29.15 1.11
C HIS A 187 -0.19 30.45 1.64
N ALA A 188 0.41 30.40 2.84
CA ALA A 188 1.08 31.54 3.42
C ALA A 188 2.34 31.98 2.65
N LEU A 189 3.04 31.03 1.99
CA LEU A 189 4.22 31.32 1.15
C LEU A 189 3.85 31.78 -0.27
N ARG A 190 2.78 31.25 -0.85
CA ARG A 190 2.37 31.59 -2.22
C ARG A 190 2.05 33.10 -2.35
N THR A 191 1.36 33.67 -1.40
CA THR A 191 0.95 35.09 -1.43
C THR A 191 2.14 36.04 -1.51
N PRO A 192 3.16 36.02 -0.60
CA PRO A 192 4.31 36.89 -0.70
C PRO A 192 5.17 36.61 -1.95
N LEU A 193 5.30 35.35 -2.39
CA LEU A 193 6.02 34.99 -3.60
C LEU A 193 5.36 35.59 -4.86
N THR A 194 4.02 35.53 -4.96
CA THR A 194 3.27 36.17 -6.04
C THR A 194 3.50 37.68 -6.04
N THR A 195 3.52 38.31 -4.86
CA THR A 195 3.80 39.74 -4.74
C THR A 195 5.23 40.09 -5.19
N ILE A 196 6.23 39.31 -4.77
CA ILE A 196 7.63 39.50 -5.19
C ILE A 196 7.76 39.30 -6.70
N SER A 197 7.12 38.27 -7.28
CA SER A 197 7.11 38.05 -8.73
C SER A 197 6.53 39.24 -9.49
N LEU A 198 5.38 39.77 -9.05
CA LEU A 198 4.74 40.91 -9.67
C LEU A 198 5.59 42.19 -9.58
N LEU A 199 6.23 42.42 -8.41
CA LEU A 199 7.13 43.55 -8.22
C LEU A 199 8.38 43.42 -9.11
N ALA A 200 8.96 42.23 -9.21
CA ALA A 200 10.11 41.98 -10.10
C ALA A 200 9.74 42.19 -11.58
N GLU A 201 8.58 41.67 -12.02
CA GLU A 201 8.08 41.86 -13.39
C GLU A 201 7.80 43.35 -13.71
N THR A 202 7.20 44.09 -12.77
CA THR A 202 6.97 45.51 -12.90
C THR A 202 8.30 46.28 -12.98
N ALA A 203 9.24 45.96 -12.08
CA ALA A 203 10.57 46.55 -12.11
C ALA A 203 11.35 46.21 -13.38
N ALA A 204 11.16 45.04 -13.97
CA ALA A 204 11.77 44.64 -15.23
C ALA A 204 11.25 45.48 -16.40
N ARG A 205 9.94 45.78 -16.43
CA ARG A 205 9.33 46.69 -17.46
C ARG A 205 9.85 48.12 -17.32
N ASP A 206 9.93 48.63 -16.10
CA ASP A 206 10.42 49.98 -15.82
C ASP A 206 11.95 50.09 -16.06
N ALA A 207 12.64 48.97 -16.06
CA ALA A 207 14.12 48.93 -16.22
C ALA A 207 14.58 48.93 -17.70
N GLU A 208 13.74 49.16 -18.68
CA GLU A 208 14.17 49.29 -20.10
C GLU A 208 15.24 50.42 -20.28
N SER A 209 15.16 51.46 -19.46
CA SER A 209 16.12 52.56 -19.41
C SER A 209 17.20 52.37 -18.31
N ALA A 210 17.16 51.29 -17.53
CA ALA A 210 18.06 51.07 -16.39
C ALA A 210 19.42 50.48 -16.82
N SER A 211 20.42 50.58 -15.89
CA SER A 211 21.74 50.02 -16.13
C SER A 211 21.68 48.51 -16.36
N PRO A 212 22.58 47.92 -17.18
CA PRO A 212 22.63 46.49 -17.43
C PRO A 212 22.76 45.67 -16.12
N ARG A 213 23.39 46.19 -15.11
CA ARG A 213 23.53 45.53 -13.77
C ARG A 213 22.20 45.45 -13.03
N LEU A 214 21.34 46.46 -13.16
CA LEU A 214 20.02 46.46 -12.51
C LEU A 214 19.09 45.45 -13.18
N ARG A 215 19.08 45.41 -14.50
CA ARG A 215 18.31 44.41 -15.30
C ARG A 215 18.72 42.96 -14.94
N ASP A 216 20.04 42.69 -14.86
CA ASP A 216 20.55 41.37 -14.44
C ASP A 216 20.08 40.98 -13.03
N ARG A 217 20.04 41.93 -12.08
CA ARG A 217 19.56 41.67 -10.71
C ARG A 217 18.05 41.38 -10.67
N ILE A 218 17.24 42.12 -11.42
CA ILE A 218 15.80 41.93 -11.51
C ILE A 218 15.50 40.54 -12.12
N SER A 219 16.16 40.20 -13.24
CA SER A 219 16.00 38.88 -13.87
C SER A 219 16.38 37.73 -12.92
N LYS A 220 17.41 37.91 -12.09
CA LYS A 220 17.76 36.92 -11.04
C LYS A 220 16.67 36.78 -9.98
N ILE A 221 16.03 37.88 -9.56
CA ILE A 221 14.91 37.85 -8.61
C ILE A 221 13.72 37.12 -9.22
N GLU A 222 13.35 37.38 -10.47
CA GLU A 222 12.27 36.68 -11.18
C GLU A 222 12.51 35.17 -11.23
N ILE A 223 13.74 34.77 -11.63
CA ILE A 223 14.13 33.36 -11.71
C ILE A 223 14.02 32.70 -10.35
N GLU A 224 14.57 33.32 -9.29
CA GLU A 224 14.60 32.75 -7.94
C GLU A 224 13.19 32.66 -7.32
N THR A 225 12.35 33.67 -7.57
CA THR A 225 10.95 33.66 -7.13
C THR A 225 10.15 32.56 -7.84
N GLY A 226 10.40 32.37 -9.14
CA GLY A 226 9.83 31.25 -9.89
C GLY A 226 10.22 29.88 -9.32
N HIS A 227 11.49 29.72 -8.98
CA HIS A 227 11.99 28.50 -8.31
C HIS A 227 11.32 28.25 -6.96
N LEU A 228 11.17 29.29 -6.13
CA LEU A 228 10.53 29.17 -4.82
C LEU A 228 9.04 28.81 -4.96
N THR A 229 8.34 29.42 -5.91
CA THR A 229 6.93 29.10 -6.19
C THR A 229 6.76 27.64 -6.64
N GLN A 230 7.64 27.15 -7.51
CA GLN A 230 7.65 25.76 -7.92
C GLN A 230 7.91 24.82 -6.72
N MET A 231 8.91 25.15 -5.88
CA MET A 231 9.26 24.37 -4.70
C MET A 231 8.10 24.26 -3.71
N VAL A 232 7.37 25.34 -3.47
CA VAL A 232 6.19 25.35 -2.60
C VAL A 232 5.09 24.47 -3.17
N ASN A 233 4.82 24.54 -4.48
CA ASN A 233 3.80 23.70 -5.11
C ASN A 233 4.18 22.21 -5.09
N GLU A 234 5.45 21.86 -5.34
CA GLU A 234 5.94 20.48 -5.26
C GLU A 234 5.86 19.93 -3.84
N LEU A 235 6.13 20.75 -2.82
CA LEU A 235 6.00 20.37 -1.40
C LEU A 235 4.54 20.10 -1.02
N LEU A 236 3.60 20.91 -1.54
CA LEU A 236 2.16 20.69 -1.39
C LEU A 236 1.71 19.37 -2.00
N ASP A 237 2.09 19.14 -3.26
CA ASP A 237 1.74 17.92 -3.96
C ASP A 237 2.24 16.70 -3.18
N LEU A 238 3.49 16.75 -2.70
CA LEU A 238 4.07 15.68 -1.88
C LEU A 238 3.28 15.45 -0.58
N SER A 239 2.88 16.51 0.12
CA SER A 239 2.12 16.41 1.36
C SER A 239 0.74 15.79 1.17
N ARG A 240 0.01 16.22 0.12
CA ARG A 240 -1.29 15.66 -0.25
C ARG A 240 -1.21 14.19 -0.60
N ILE A 241 -0.14 13.81 -1.29
CA ILE A 241 0.20 12.44 -1.64
C ILE A 241 0.43 11.59 -0.39
N GLU A 242 1.26 12.06 0.56
CA GLU A 242 1.59 11.32 1.79
C GLU A 242 0.42 11.17 2.75
N SER A 243 -0.49 12.13 2.76
CA SER A 243 -1.69 12.07 3.62
C SER A 243 -2.75 11.10 3.10
N GLY A 244 -2.60 10.55 1.89
CA GLY A 244 -3.62 9.71 1.25
C GLY A 244 -4.94 10.46 0.98
N THR A 245 -4.92 11.81 1.05
CA THR A 245 -6.12 12.64 0.87
C THR A 245 -6.46 12.88 -0.59
N VAL A 246 -5.55 12.55 -1.52
CA VAL A 246 -5.79 12.69 -2.95
C VAL A 246 -6.61 11.49 -3.43
N GLN A 247 -7.90 11.69 -3.61
CA GLN A 247 -8.69 10.76 -4.42
C GLN A 247 -8.32 10.99 -5.89
N LEU A 248 -7.78 9.96 -6.54
CA LEU A 248 -7.50 9.98 -7.97
C LEU A 248 -8.83 10.01 -8.74
N MET A 249 -8.95 10.93 -9.69
CA MET A 249 -10.06 10.98 -10.64
C MET A 249 -9.75 10.00 -11.78
N LEU A 250 -10.05 8.71 -11.57
CA LEU A 250 -9.69 7.65 -12.50
C LEU A 250 -10.69 7.57 -13.66
N ASP A 251 -10.24 7.95 -14.85
CA ASP A 251 -10.94 7.81 -16.12
C ASP A 251 -10.11 7.06 -17.17
N ASP A 252 -10.68 6.79 -18.34
CA ASP A 252 -9.97 6.22 -19.47
C ASP A 252 -9.12 7.29 -20.15
N VAL A 253 -7.80 7.21 -20.00
CA VAL A 253 -6.82 8.17 -20.51
C VAL A 253 -6.16 7.66 -21.77
N ASP A 254 -6.19 8.50 -22.83
CA ASP A 254 -5.42 8.31 -24.06
C ASP A 254 -4.01 8.91 -23.91
N LEU A 255 -3.02 8.05 -23.65
CA LEU A 255 -1.63 8.46 -23.43
C LEU A 255 -0.96 9.04 -24.69
N VAL A 256 -1.41 8.68 -25.90
CA VAL A 256 -0.89 9.27 -27.15
C VAL A 256 -1.34 10.73 -27.24
N ARG A 257 -2.63 10.99 -27.01
CA ARG A 257 -3.17 12.34 -26.97
C ARG A 257 -2.49 13.19 -25.89
N LEU A 258 -2.33 12.63 -24.68
CA LEU A 258 -1.69 13.32 -23.57
C LEU A 258 -0.23 13.66 -23.87
N ALA A 259 0.55 12.74 -24.45
CA ALA A 259 1.93 12.97 -24.87
C ALA A 259 2.03 14.07 -25.95
N ARG A 260 1.15 14.05 -26.98
CA ARG A 260 1.11 15.08 -28.03
C ARG A 260 0.80 16.46 -27.44
N ASN A 261 -0.22 16.57 -26.61
CA ASN A 261 -0.61 17.83 -25.97
C ASN A 261 0.50 18.39 -25.09
N THR A 262 1.16 17.53 -24.30
CA THR A 262 2.25 17.96 -23.43
C THR A 262 3.48 18.41 -24.20
N ALA A 263 3.87 17.68 -25.25
CA ALA A 263 4.98 18.05 -26.12
C ALA A 263 4.72 19.40 -26.81
N GLU A 264 3.51 19.63 -27.34
CA GLU A 264 3.13 20.89 -27.98
C GLU A 264 3.17 22.07 -27.00
N ARG A 265 2.69 21.90 -25.75
CA ARG A 265 2.76 22.95 -24.71
C ARG A 265 4.20 23.37 -24.38
N LEU A 266 5.14 22.42 -24.42
CA LEU A 266 6.54 22.67 -24.06
C LEU A 266 7.44 22.98 -25.28
N ARG A 267 6.92 22.91 -26.51
CA ARG A 267 7.68 23.15 -27.74
C ARG A 267 8.36 24.50 -27.75
N LEU A 268 7.62 25.59 -27.54
CA LEU A 268 8.19 26.94 -27.50
C LEU A 268 9.23 27.13 -26.40
N PHE A 269 9.03 26.45 -25.26
CA PHE A 269 10.01 26.47 -24.17
C PHE A 269 11.31 25.76 -24.58
N ALA A 270 11.23 24.59 -25.22
CA ALA A 270 12.39 23.84 -25.73
C ALA A 270 13.11 24.63 -26.83
N GLU A 271 12.37 25.21 -27.81
CA GLU A 271 12.93 26.03 -28.91
C GLU A 271 13.72 27.23 -28.39
N ARG A 272 13.25 27.92 -27.35
CA ARG A 272 14.00 29.02 -26.67
C ARG A 272 15.31 28.56 -26.04
N GLN A 273 15.45 27.26 -25.73
CA GLN A 273 16.68 26.65 -25.23
C GLN A 273 17.47 25.96 -26.35
N GLY A 274 17.12 26.22 -27.63
CA GLY A 274 17.79 25.62 -28.80
C GLY A 274 17.52 24.13 -28.99
N LEU A 275 16.44 23.59 -28.42
CA LEU A 275 16.12 22.16 -28.43
C LEU A 275 14.87 21.87 -29.29
N THR A 276 14.79 20.65 -29.81
CA THR A 276 13.58 20.14 -30.48
C THR A 276 12.94 19.00 -29.71
N ILE A 277 11.61 18.92 -29.76
CA ILE A 277 10.84 17.80 -29.19
C ILE A 277 10.21 17.03 -30.35
N ASP A 278 10.58 15.77 -30.51
CA ASP A 278 10.04 14.86 -31.51
C ASP A 278 9.12 13.83 -30.83
N LEU A 279 8.15 13.35 -31.60
CA LEU A 279 7.18 12.35 -31.13
C LEU A 279 7.39 11.02 -31.87
N ASP A 280 7.63 9.95 -31.12
CA ASP A 280 7.64 8.54 -31.58
C ASP A 280 6.41 7.83 -31.02
N VAL A 281 5.24 8.15 -31.57
CA VAL A 281 3.95 7.66 -31.06
C VAL A 281 3.13 7.04 -32.18
N PRO A 282 2.43 5.93 -31.95
CA PRO A 282 1.50 5.35 -32.92
C PRO A 282 0.25 6.23 -33.05
N ASP A 283 -0.64 5.87 -33.95
CA ASP A 283 -1.92 6.56 -34.07
C ASP A 283 -2.80 6.37 -32.83
N ARG A 284 -2.79 5.18 -32.25
CA ARG A 284 -3.57 4.81 -31.06
C ARG A 284 -2.86 3.75 -30.23
N VAL A 285 -3.16 3.75 -28.93
CA VAL A 285 -2.91 2.67 -27.96
C VAL A 285 -4.18 2.41 -27.16
N SER A 286 -4.26 1.28 -26.49
CA SER A 286 -5.34 1.02 -25.55
C SER A 286 -5.33 2.06 -24.43
N PRO A 287 -6.51 2.56 -23.97
CA PRO A 287 -6.57 3.50 -22.88
C PRO A 287 -6.05 2.88 -21.59
N VAL A 288 -5.53 3.71 -20.71
CA VAL A 288 -5.16 3.32 -19.34
C VAL A 288 -6.17 3.91 -18.35
N ARG A 289 -6.43 3.20 -17.24
CA ARG A 289 -7.26 3.74 -16.18
C ARG A 289 -6.43 4.69 -15.32
N GLY A 290 -6.71 6.00 -15.37
CA GLY A 290 -5.87 6.98 -14.67
C GLY A 290 -6.47 8.37 -14.55
N ASP A 291 -5.76 9.22 -13.82
CA ASP A 291 -6.03 10.65 -13.66
C ASP A 291 -5.20 11.42 -14.70
N GLU A 292 -5.88 11.97 -15.73
CA GLU A 292 -5.23 12.65 -16.87
C GLU A 292 -4.35 13.82 -16.42
N ASP A 293 -4.81 14.61 -15.43
CA ASP A 293 -4.07 15.78 -14.94
C ASP A 293 -2.78 15.35 -14.23
N ARG A 294 -2.85 14.31 -13.41
CA ARG A 294 -1.68 13.77 -12.69
C ARG A 294 -0.68 13.10 -13.63
N LEU A 295 -1.15 12.33 -14.59
CA LEU A 295 -0.28 11.73 -15.62
C LEU A 295 0.32 12.81 -16.53
N GLY A 296 -0.44 13.87 -16.84
CA GLY A 296 0.07 15.05 -17.54
C GLY A 296 1.18 15.76 -16.76
N GLN A 297 1.03 15.89 -15.44
CA GLN A 297 2.07 16.45 -14.56
C GLN A 297 3.37 15.62 -14.59
N VAL A 298 3.26 14.29 -14.64
CA VAL A 298 4.44 13.40 -14.80
C VAL A 298 5.17 13.72 -16.10
N LEU A 299 4.45 13.78 -17.23
CA LEU A 299 5.07 14.08 -18.53
C LEU A 299 5.69 15.48 -18.59
N VAL A 300 5.05 16.49 -18.01
CA VAL A 300 5.60 17.84 -17.88
C VAL A 300 6.91 17.80 -17.08
N ASN A 301 6.96 17.12 -15.95
CA ASN A 301 8.16 17.02 -15.12
C ASN A 301 9.31 16.33 -15.86
N LEU A 302 9.03 15.23 -16.57
CA LEU A 302 10.05 14.51 -17.34
C LEU A 302 10.58 15.36 -18.50
N LEU A 303 9.70 16.03 -19.25
CA LEU A 303 10.09 16.91 -20.35
C LEU A 303 10.85 18.16 -19.86
N HIS A 304 10.43 18.76 -18.76
CA HIS A 304 11.17 19.87 -18.14
C HIS A 304 12.60 19.45 -17.75
N ASN A 305 12.77 18.26 -17.16
CA ASN A 305 14.08 17.71 -16.87
C ASN A 305 14.88 17.47 -18.15
N ALA A 306 14.29 16.89 -19.18
CA ALA A 306 14.92 16.68 -20.48
C ALA A 306 15.45 18.01 -21.08
N VAL A 307 14.61 19.06 -21.11
CA VAL A 307 15.03 20.37 -21.61
C VAL A 307 16.15 20.98 -20.77
N LYS A 308 16.05 20.86 -19.45
CA LYS A 308 16.99 21.46 -18.50
C LYS A 308 18.41 20.87 -18.58
N PHE A 309 18.51 19.57 -18.81
CA PHE A 309 19.79 18.84 -18.76
C PHE A 309 20.37 18.53 -20.13
N SER A 310 19.66 18.84 -21.22
CA SER A 310 20.16 18.67 -22.60
C SER A 310 21.12 19.80 -23.00
N PRO A 311 22.09 19.53 -23.88
CA PRO A 311 22.90 20.57 -24.53
C PRO A 311 22.10 21.28 -25.63
N ASP A 312 22.52 22.50 -25.97
CA ASP A 312 21.93 23.27 -27.08
C ASP A 312 22.03 22.47 -28.39
N GLY A 313 21.01 22.57 -29.25
CA GLY A 313 20.91 21.80 -30.51
C GLY A 313 20.48 20.33 -30.30
N GLY A 314 20.18 19.92 -29.07
CA GLY A 314 19.73 18.57 -28.75
C GLY A 314 18.32 18.26 -29.20
N ARG A 315 18.03 16.96 -29.37
CA ARG A 315 16.72 16.43 -29.74
C ARG A 315 16.17 15.56 -28.60
N ILE A 316 15.03 15.96 -28.05
CA ILE A 316 14.28 15.20 -27.06
C ILE A 316 13.24 14.37 -27.80
N VAL A 317 13.07 13.10 -27.43
CA VAL A 317 12.08 12.19 -28.03
C VAL A 317 11.09 11.75 -26.96
N VAL A 318 9.80 11.97 -27.22
CA VAL A 318 8.71 11.41 -26.42
C VAL A 318 8.09 10.27 -27.20
N GLY A 319 8.05 9.10 -26.61
CA GLY A 319 7.49 7.92 -27.25
C GLY A 319 6.39 7.28 -26.43
N VAL A 320 5.47 6.60 -27.15
CA VAL A 320 4.41 5.78 -26.56
C VAL A 320 4.34 4.48 -27.33
N ARG A 321 4.28 3.34 -26.62
CA ARG A 321 4.03 2.02 -27.22
C ARG A 321 3.19 1.16 -26.31
N GLU A 322 2.43 0.29 -26.93
CA GLU A 322 1.67 -0.76 -26.25
C GLU A 322 2.44 -2.08 -26.37
N ASP A 323 2.60 -2.80 -25.26
CA ASP A 323 3.26 -4.09 -25.20
C ASP A 323 2.66 -4.95 -24.06
N GLN A 324 2.24 -6.18 -24.38
CA GLN A 324 1.82 -7.23 -23.44
C GLN A 324 0.80 -6.78 -22.37
N GLY A 325 -0.20 -5.95 -22.74
CA GLY A 325 -1.23 -5.50 -21.81
C GLY A 325 -0.86 -4.28 -20.97
N GLU A 326 0.27 -3.66 -21.28
CA GLU A 326 0.74 -2.42 -20.66
C GLU A 326 0.97 -1.35 -21.73
N VAL A 327 0.86 -0.10 -21.33
CA VAL A 327 1.26 1.04 -22.17
C VAL A 327 2.52 1.65 -21.60
N ARG A 328 3.58 1.66 -22.40
CA ARG A 328 4.88 2.25 -22.10
C ARG A 328 4.97 3.65 -22.68
N VAL A 329 5.38 4.62 -21.85
CA VAL A 329 5.73 5.97 -22.26
C VAL A 329 7.18 6.25 -21.88
N TRP A 330 7.93 6.91 -22.77
CA TRP A 330 9.32 7.30 -22.47
C TRP A 330 9.63 8.70 -22.93
N VAL A 331 10.55 9.35 -22.20
CA VAL A 331 11.16 10.62 -22.57
C VAL A 331 12.67 10.39 -22.64
N ARG A 332 13.25 10.55 -23.83
CA ARG A 332 14.69 10.42 -24.06
C ARG A 332 15.30 11.80 -24.32
N ASP A 333 16.39 12.08 -23.62
CA ASP A 333 17.15 13.30 -23.78
C ASP A 333 18.64 13.01 -24.13
N PRO A 334 19.31 13.87 -24.90
CA PRO A 334 20.74 13.80 -25.17
C PRO A 334 21.58 14.51 -24.10
N GLY A 335 21.12 14.51 -22.85
CA GLY A 335 21.69 15.31 -21.76
C GLY A 335 22.97 14.75 -21.18
N ILE A 336 23.31 15.24 -20.00
CA ILE A 336 24.54 14.87 -19.29
C ILE A 336 24.52 13.41 -18.76
N GLY A 337 23.40 12.73 -18.85
CA GLY A 337 23.21 11.39 -18.28
C GLY A 337 23.17 11.38 -16.74
N VAL A 338 22.94 10.19 -16.21
CA VAL A 338 22.90 9.89 -14.79
C VAL A 338 23.90 8.78 -14.50
N PRO A 339 24.82 8.94 -13.55
CA PRO A 339 25.73 7.87 -13.15
C PRO A 339 24.94 6.62 -12.67
N TYR A 340 25.44 5.43 -12.98
CA TYR A 340 24.80 4.18 -12.64
C TYR A 340 24.47 4.03 -11.14
N ALA A 341 25.39 4.50 -10.27
CA ALA A 341 25.21 4.49 -8.82
C ALA A 341 24.01 5.36 -8.33
N ASP A 342 23.62 6.35 -9.13
CA ASP A 342 22.56 7.31 -8.78
C ASP A 342 21.18 6.93 -9.37
N LEU A 343 21.11 6.01 -10.34
CA LEU A 343 19.87 5.65 -11.05
C LEU A 343 18.72 5.24 -10.13
N ALA A 344 19.01 4.46 -9.11
CA ALA A 344 17.98 4.07 -8.14
C ALA A 344 17.56 5.22 -7.22
N ARG A 345 18.49 6.18 -6.97
CA ARG A 345 18.34 7.24 -6.00
C ARG A 345 17.74 8.53 -6.54
N ILE A 346 17.77 8.75 -7.86
CA ILE A 346 17.19 9.96 -8.47
C ILE A 346 15.67 10.09 -8.23
N PHE A 347 15.00 9.01 -7.85
CA PHE A 347 13.59 9.00 -7.45
C PHE A 347 13.39 9.17 -5.94
N GLU A 348 14.47 9.27 -5.15
CA GLU A 348 14.40 9.62 -3.73
C GLU A 348 14.11 11.11 -3.56
N ARG A 349 13.43 11.47 -2.50
CA ARG A 349 13.08 12.87 -2.19
C ARG A 349 14.33 13.69 -1.88
N PHE A 350 14.38 14.93 -2.43
CA PHE A 350 15.49 15.88 -2.28
C PHE A 350 16.83 15.39 -2.82
N TYR A 351 16.85 14.23 -3.48
CA TYR A 351 18.06 13.70 -4.06
C TYR A 351 18.49 14.49 -5.31
N LYS A 352 19.77 14.79 -5.42
CA LYS A 352 20.38 15.50 -6.55
C LYS A 352 21.75 14.90 -6.82
N VAL A 353 22.02 14.58 -8.06
CA VAL A 353 23.35 14.17 -8.51
C VAL A 353 24.32 15.34 -8.35
N ASP A 354 25.50 15.12 -7.76
CA ASP A 354 26.45 16.20 -7.40
C ASP A 354 26.87 17.09 -8.58
N ARG A 355 26.98 16.55 -9.79
CA ARG A 355 27.29 17.33 -11.02
C ARG A 355 26.20 18.35 -11.40
N ALA A 356 24.94 18.07 -11.06
CA ALA A 356 23.84 19.01 -11.26
C ALA A 356 23.91 20.22 -10.31
N ARG A 357 24.54 20.06 -9.14
CA ARG A 357 24.80 21.14 -8.16
C ARG A 357 25.83 22.15 -8.68
N VAL A 358 26.89 21.69 -9.34
CA VAL A 358 28.01 22.52 -9.78
C VAL A 358 27.64 23.48 -10.92
N ARG A 359 26.65 23.14 -11.77
CA ARG A 359 26.27 23.94 -12.94
C ARG A 359 25.14 24.94 -12.70
N GLY A 360 24.69 25.13 -11.45
CA GLY A 360 23.58 26.07 -11.15
C GLY A 360 22.21 25.67 -11.75
N ARG A 361 22.11 24.51 -12.40
CA ARG A 361 20.88 23.96 -13.00
C ARG A 361 20.07 23.12 -11.99
N GLY A 362 20.22 23.40 -10.68
CA GLY A 362 19.56 22.67 -9.62
C GLY A 362 18.03 22.79 -9.66
N GLY A 363 17.30 21.69 -9.42
CA GLY A 363 15.86 21.68 -9.12
C GLY A 363 15.65 21.44 -7.63
N THR A 364 14.41 21.19 -7.23
CA THR A 364 14.03 20.88 -5.84
C THR A 364 14.47 19.49 -5.38
N GLY A 365 14.62 18.56 -6.31
CA GLY A 365 14.81 17.11 -6.04
C GLY A 365 13.50 16.39 -5.68
N LEU A 366 12.36 17.06 -5.87
CA LEU A 366 11.03 16.47 -5.60
C LEU A 366 10.33 15.97 -6.87
N GLY A 367 10.59 16.56 -8.03
CA GLY A 367 9.86 16.25 -9.26
C GLY A 367 9.84 14.78 -9.63
N LEU A 368 10.99 14.08 -9.61
CA LEU A 368 11.05 12.64 -9.95
C LEU A 368 10.40 11.76 -8.88
N SER A 369 10.49 12.12 -7.60
CA SER A 369 9.80 11.38 -6.53
C SER A 369 8.27 11.51 -6.63
N ILE A 370 7.76 12.66 -7.05
CA ILE A 370 6.35 12.88 -7.38
C ILE A 370 5.95 12.02 -8.58
N CYS A 371 6.77 12.00 -9.66
CA CYS A 371 6.52 11.16 -10.83
C CYS A 371 6.38 9.69 -10.43
N ARG A 372 7.31 9.18 -9.63
CA ARG A 372 7.28 7.80 -9.13
C ARG A 372 5.99 7.51 -8.37
N HIS A 373 5.64 8.36 -7.42
CA HIS A 373 4.44 8.16 -6.62
C HIS A 373 3.16 8.19 -7.46
N VAL A 374 3.03 9.16 -8.38
CA VAL A 374 1.87 9.24 -9.28
C VAL A 374 1.75 7.95 -10.11
N VAL A 375 2.84 7.48 -10.73
CA VAL A 375 2.83 6.27 -11.54
C VAL A 375 2.50 5.03 -10.71
N GLU A 376 3.09 4.88 -9.52
CA GLU A 376 2.81 3.77 -8.59
C GLU A 376 1.35 3.79 -8.10
N SER A 377 0.77 4.97 -7.84
CA SER A 377 -0.65 5.12 -7.47
C SER A 377 -1.63 4.75 -8.60
N HIS A 378 -1.14 4.68 -9.85
CA HIS A 378 -1.89 4.18 -11.01
C HIS A 378 -1.60 2.69 -11.31
N GLY A 379 -0.96 1.97 -10.38
CA GLY A 379 -0.59 0.56 -10.56
C GLY A 379 0.54 0.33 -11.56
N GLY A 380 1.26 1.40 -11.92
CA GLY A 380 2.38 1.37 -12.86
C GLY A 380 3.75 1.31 -12.20
N ARG A 381 4.79 1.43 -13.02
CA ARG A 381 6.19 1.53 -12.59
C ARG A 381 6.96 2.56 -13.44
N ILE A 382 7.95 3.23 -12.84
CA ILE A 382 8.82 4.21 -13.51
C ILE A 382 10.29 3.92 -13.17
N TRP A 383 11.16 4.06 -14.16
CA TRP A 383 12.62 3.94 -14.00
C TRP A 383 13.35 4.80 -15.00
N ALA A 384 14.67 4.86 -14.90
CA ALA A 384 15.53 5.54 -15.85
C ALA A 384 16.60 4.59 -16.37
N GLU A 385 16.90 4.71 -17.66
CA GLU A 385 18.02 4.11 -18.34
C GLU A 385 18.95 5.24 -18.78
N SER A 386 20.19 5.22 -18.34
CA SER A 386 21.12 6.30 -18.63
C SER A 386 22.55 5.85 -18.53
N GLU A 387 23.40 6.47 -19.32
CA GLU A 387 24.83 6.34 -19.26
C GLU A 387 25.45 7.75 -19.08
N ASP A 388 26.40 7.87 -18.19
CA ASP A 388 27.06 9.15 -17.87
C ASP A 388 27.67 9.78 -19.12
N GLY A 389 27.23 10.96 -19.48
CA GLY A 389 27.65 11.68 -20.69
C GLY A 389 26.90 11.34 -21.99
N SER A 390 25.99 10.37 -21.99
CA SER A 390 25.30 9.86 -23.19
C SER A 390 23.78 10.14 -23.20
N GLY A 391 23.29 10.91 -22.22
CA GLY A 391 21.86 11.22 -22.08
C GLY A 391 21.10 10.23 -21.20
N SER A 392 19.77 10.44 -21.10
CA SER A 392 18.90 9.62 -20.27
C SER A 392 17.61 9.27 -21.00
N THR A 393 17.02 8.13 -20.63
CA THR A 393 15.68 7.74 -21.02
C THR A 393 14.89 7.43 -19.76
N PHE A 394 13.90 8.26 -19.47
CA PHE A 394 12.94 8.00 -18.38
C PHE A 394 11.76 7.23 -18.95
N ILE A 395 11.41 6.12 -18.34
CA ILE A 395 10.41 5.18 -18.84
C ILE A 395 9.37 4.97 -17.76
N LEU A 396 8.10 5.07 -18.11
CA LEU A 396 6.98 4.67 -17.26
C LEU A 396 6.10 3.66 -18.00
N VAL A 397 5.45 2.80 -17.22
CA VAL A 397 4.55 1.76 -17.73
C VAL A 397 3.29 1.75 -16.89
N LEU A 398 2.15 1.72 -17.55
CA LEU A 398 0.82 1.68 -16.92
C LEU A 398 0.03 0.48 -17.46
N PRO A 399 -0.78 -0.20 -16.62
CA PRO A 399 -1.66 -1.27 -17.07
C PRO A 399 -2.78 -0.71 -17.97
N GLN A 400 -3.19 -1.48 -18.98
CA GLN A 400 -4.33 -1.14 -19.82
C GLN A 400 -5.64 -1.17 -19.02
N ALA A 401 -6.59 -0.32 -19.40
CA ALA A 401 -7.93 -0.36 -18.83
C ALA A 401 -8.58 -1.74 -19.07
N GLY A 402 -8.97 -2.41 -17.99
CA GLY A 402 -9.59 -3.74 -18.03
C GLY A 402 -8.66 -4.93 -17.70
N GLN A 403 -7.34 -4.72 -17.51
CA GLN A 403 -6.41 -5.77 -17.04
C GLN A 403 -5.92 -5.55 -15.60
N GLY A 404 -6.18 -4.40 -15.00
CA GLY A 404 -5.90 -4.14 -13.60
C GLY A 404 -6.97 -4.78 -12.71
N GLY A 405 -6.61 -5.80 -11.93
CA GLY A 405 -7.37 -6.14 -10.73
C GLY A 405 -7.47 -4.92 -9.81
N PRO A 406 -8.40 -4.90 -8.85
CA PRO A 406 -8.54 -3.76 -7.94
C PRO A 406 -7.18 -3.48 -7.29
N VAL A 407 -6.75 -2.23 -7.35
CA VAL A 407 -5.62 -1.73 -6.57
C VAL A 407 -6.04 -1.88 -5.11
N GLU A 408 -5.49 -2.89 -4.39
CA GLU A 408 -5.72 -3.17 -2.98
C GLU A 408 -5.19 -2.07 -2.07
#